data_fc10d445a3e68b877f63902bcc8785bb
#
_entry.id   fc10d445a3e68b877f63902bcc8785bb
#
_cell.length_a   1.000
_cell.length_b   1.000
_cell.length_c   1.000
_cell.angle_alpha   90.00
_cell.angle_beta   90.00
_cell.angle_gamma   90.00
#
_symmetry.space_group_name_H-M   'P 1'
#
loop_
_entity.id
_entity.type
_entity.pdbx_description
1 polymer ?
#
loop_
_entity_poly.entity_id
_entity_poly.type
_entity_poly.pdbx_seq_one_letter_code
_entity_poly.pdbx_strand_id
1 'polypeptide(L)'
;YLYDREYNTEISKLNTERKKFANKKGDKHAASELKRIDERIKFFKNALSKKALDAMAKKASDIRTTKPQEPFIRALTEPTGTPPVTHVFFRGNFDQPKDVAKPAGLSVISAPIINSNNPALPSTGRRTAFATHLTSGKHPLTARVLVNRFWLHHFGRGIVDTPNDFGKLGELPSHPELLDWLATDFMKHGWQLKRLHKLIMTSQAYRQVSTRNKKQDTVDPDNRLLGRMNIRRMEAETIRDAVLSLSENLNLKLHGKPVPVTENDEGHVIIGLNTTDSANRPTGKKIDMKGEQYRRSIYVQARRSLKLSFLDAFDAPTMEPNCAKRPVSTVAPQALIFMNNSFVIDQSRAMAKNLQAAAKDDLDAQLATGWEYAFGCHT
;
A
#
# COMPACT_ATOMS: atom_id res chain seq x y z
N TYR A 1 3.75 -30.77 13.61
CA TYR A 1 5.05 -30.43 14.24
C TYR A 1 4.94 -30.17 15.76
N LEU A 2 4.02 -29.31 16.23
CA LEU A 2 3.79 -29.08 17.66
C LEU A 2 3.20 -30.32 18.34
N TYR A 3 2.27 -31.00 17.69
CA TYR A 3 1.64 -32.21 18.17
C TYR A 3 2.63 -33.36 18.33
N ASP A 4 3.49 -33.63 17.35
CA ASP A 4 4.52 -34.68 17.46
C ASP A 4 5.53 -34.37 18.56
N ARG A 5 5.82 -33.10 18.79
CA ARG A 5 6.71 -32.67 19.90
C ARG A 5 6.05 -32.91 21.26
N GLU A 6 4.78 -32.56 21.42
CA GLU A 6 4.04 -32.78 22.69
C GLU A 6 3.81 -34.27 22.97
N TYR A 7 3.44 -35.04 21.96
CA TYR A 7 3.29 -36.48 22.05
C TYR A 7 4.61 -37.15 22.47
N ASN A 8 5.72 -36.84 21.80
CA ASN A 8 7.03 -37.38 22.15
C ASN A 8 7.51 -36.90 23.52
N THR A 9 7.15 -35.69 23.93
CA THR A 9 7.45 -35.15 25.26
C THR A 9 6.69 -35.92 26.34
N GLU A 10 5.40 -36.22 26.15
CA GLU A 10 4.60 -36.97 27.11
C GLU A 10 5.09 -38.42 27.23
N ILE A 11 5.39 -39.10 26.11
CA ILE A 11 6.01 -40.44 26.17
C ILE A 11 7.37 -40.41 26.87
N SER A 12 8.17 -39.38 26.64
CA SER A 12 9.46 -39.22 27.31
C SER A 12 9.31 -39.03 28.84
N LYS A 13 8.34 -38.22 29.27
CA LYS A 13 8.00 -38.04 30.70
C LYS A 13 7.56 -39.35 31.33
N LEU A 14 6.64 -40.09 30.69
CA LEU A 14 6.18 -41.38 31.17
C LEU A 14 7.30 -42.41 31.27
N ASN A 15 8.21 -42.44 30.33
CA ASN A 15 9.40 -43.30 30.38
C ASN A 15 10.37 -42.92 31.52
N THR A 16 10.47 -41.63 31.81
CA THR A 16 11.29 -41.11 32.93
C THR A 16 10.66 -41.49 34.27
N GLU A 17 9.34 -41.36 34.42
CA GLU A 17 8.60 -41.84 35.60
C GLU A 17 8.71 -43.34 35.77
N ARG A 18 8.56 -44.09 34.68
CA ARG A 18 8.74 -45.55 34.70
C ARG A 18 10.09 -45.99 35.29
N LYS A 19 11.17 -45.30 34.89
CA LYS A 19 12.52 -45.59 35.42
C LYS A 19 12.63 -45.38 36.93
N LYS A 20 11.90 -44.41 37.52
CA LYS A 20 11.92 -44.16 38.98
C LYS A 20 11.33 -45.30 39.77
N PHE A 21 10.35 -46.03 39.22
CA PHE A 21 9.70 -47.16 39.92
C PHE A 21 10.31 -48.50 39.55
N ALA A 22 10.97 -48.65 38.40
CA ALA A 22 11.51 -49.89 37.89
C ALA A 22 12.59 -50.52 38.83
N ASN A 23 13.29 -49.70 39.61
CA ASN A 23 14.37 -50.16 40.50
C ASN A 23 13.90 -50.53 41.92
N LYS A 24 12.60 -50.39 42.25
CA LYS A 24 12.03 -50.67 43.58
C LYS A 24 11.40 -52.07 43.61
N LYS A 25 12.29 -53.11 43.58
CA LYS A 25 11.84 -54.49 43.65
C LYS A 25 11.26 -54.83 45.06
N GLY A 26 9.99 -55.34 45.05
CA GLY A 26 9.31 -55.77 46.29
C GLY A 26 8.28 -54.77 46.85
N ASP A 27 8.22 -53.58 46.31
CA ASP A 27 7.24 -52.59 46.73
C ASP A 27 5.95 -52.76 45.91
N LYS A 28 4.85 -53.14 46.60
CA LYS A 28 3.51 -53.34 45.96
C LYS A 28 2.96 -52.06 45.34
N HIS A 29 3.28 -50.90 45.94
CA HIS A 29 2.85 -49.60 45.40
C HIS A 29 3.62 -49.27 44.11
N ALA A 30 4.93 -49.51 44.10
CA ALA A 30 5.74 -49.32 42.91
C ALA A 30 5.31 -50.22 41.74
N ALA A 31 4.90 -51.46 42.03
CA ALA A 31 4.39 -52.39 41.03
C ALA A 31 3.03 -51.93 40.42
N SER A 32 2.16 -51.37 41.27
CA SER A 32 0.88 -50.79 40.80
C SER A 32 1.10 -49.58 39.92
N GLU A 33 1.98 -48.67 40.30
CA GLU A 33 2.32 -47.48 39.51
C GLU A 33 3.00 -47.82 38.17
N LEU A 34 3.91 -48.81 38.18
CA LEU A 34 4.52 -49.32 36.94
C LEU A 34 3.46 -49.82 35.95
N LYS A 35 2.49 -50.62 36.45
CA LYS A 35 1.41 -51.12 35.62
C LYS A 35 0.57 -50.00 35.02
N ARG A 36 0.24 -48.98 35.82
CA ARG A 36 -0.51 -47.81 35.38
C ARG A 36 0.27 -47.00 34.32
N ILE A 37 1.56 -46.82 34.50
CA ILE A 37 2.42 -46.10 33.53
C ILE A 37 2.55 -46.91 32.24
N ASP A 38 2.73 -48.22 32.33
CA ASP A 38 2.84 -49.10 31.16
C ASP A 38 1.53 -49.12 30.35
N GLU A 39 0.37 -49.14 31.00
CA GLU A 39 -0.94 -49.03 30.34
C GLU A 39 -1.09 -47.68 29.65
N ARG A 40 -0.67 -46.56 30.25
CA ARG A 40 -0.66 -45.25 29.61
C ARG A 40 0.26 -45.19 28.40
N ILE A 41 1.48 -45.71 28.50
CA ILE A 41 2.44 -45.79 27.39
C ILE A 41 1.85 -46.65 26.27
N LYS A 42 1.21 -47.80 26.61
CA LYS A 42 0.54 -48.68 25.63
C LYS A 42 -0.64 -47.95 24.93
N PHE A 43 -1.42 -47.21 25.70
CA PHE A 43 -2.51 -46.39 25.12
C PHE A 43 -1.96 -45.37 24.12
N PHE A 44 -0.95 -44.59 24.46
CA PHE A 44 -0.34 -43.62 23.55
C PHE A 44 0.30 -44.27 22.31
N LYS A 45 0.91 -45.47 22.48
CA LYS A 45 1.52 -46.21 21.37
C LYS A 45 0.54 -47.01 20.53
N ASN A 46 -0.71 -47.14 20.97
CA ASN A 46 -1.73 -47.85 20.18
C ASN A 46 -2.02 -47.13 18.87
N ALA A 47 -1.91 -47.85 17.74
CA ALA A 47 -2.15 -47.30 16.43
C ALA A 47 -3.57 -46.72 16.25
N LEU A 48 -4.58 -47.30 16.92
CA LEU A 48 -5.98 -46.79 16.89
C LEU A 48 -6.09 -45.46 17.65
N SER A 49 -5.46 -45.35 18.84
CA SER A 49 -5.44 -44.10 19.61
C SER A 49 -4.67 -43.01 18.89
N LYS A 50 -3.54 -43.35 18.26
CA LYS A 50 -2.76 -42.45 17.44
C LYS A 50 -3.60 -41.96 16.25
N LYS A 51 -4.27 -42.86 15.53
CA LYS A 51 -5.14 -42.51 14.40
C LYS A 51 -6.30 -41.60 14.81
N ALA A 52 -6.92 -41.83 15.97
CA ALA A 52 -7.98 -40.98 16.49
C ALA A 52 -7.47 -39.59 16.86
N LEU A 53 -6.29 -39.48 17.49
CA LEU A 53 -5.66 -38.21 17.84
C LEU A 53 -5.23 -37.44 16.58
N ASP A 54 -4.66 -38.11 15.58
CA ASP A 54 -4.31 -37.50 14.29
C ASP A 54 -5.55 -36.98 13.56
N ALA A 55 -6.66 -37.72 13.59
CA ALA A 55 -7.92 -37.28 13.03
C ALA A 55 -8.49 -36.03 13.75
N MET A 56 -8.40 -36.00 15.08
CA MET A 56 -8.80 -34.83 15.87
C MET A 56 -7.87 -33.61 15.61
N ALA A 57 -6.58 -33.83 15.53
CA ALA A 57 -5.61 -32.79 15.20
C ALA A 57 -5.85 -32.22 13.80
N LYS A 58 -6.12 -33.07 12.81
CA LYS A 58 -6.50 -32.66 11.47
C LYS A 58 -7.79 -31.86 11.48
N LYS A 59 -8.83 -32.33 12.15
CA LYS A 59 -10.12 -31.61 12.28
C LYS A 59 -9.93 -30.24 12.96
N ALA A 60 -9.11 -30.15 13.99
CA ALA A 60 -8.78 -28.89 14.64
C ALA A 60 -7.99 -27.94 13.71
N SER A 61 -7.07 -28.48 12.90
CA SER A 61 -6.36 -27.72 11.87
C SER A 61 -7.32 -27.21 10.81
N ASP A 62 -8.21 -28.04 10.30
CA ASP A 62 -9.20 -27.68 9.29
C ASP A 62 -10.13 -26.56 9.81
N ILE A 63 -10.57 -26.65 11.07
CA ILE A 63 -11.37 -25.59 11.72
C ILE A 63 -10.56 -24.30 11.84
N ARG A 64 -9.26 -24.37 12.19
CA ARG A 64 -8.41 -23.17 12.24
C ARG A 64 -8.20 -22.52 10.87
N THR A 65 -8.11 -23.31 9.81
CA THR A 65 -7.98 -22.77 8.44
C THR A 65 -9.26 -22.11 7.94
N THR A 66 -10.43 -22.50 8.46
CA THR A 66 -11.71 -21.84 8.13
C THR A 66 -11.92 -20.54 8.91
N LYS A 67 -11.11 -20.27 9.96
CA LYS A 67 -11.19 -18.99 10.68
C LYS A 67 -10.87 -17.84 9.71
N PRO A 68 -11.79 -16.86 9.54
CA PRO A 68 -11.49 -15.68 8.75
C PRO A 68 -10.19 -15.02 9.25
N GLN A 69 -9.31 -14.68 8.34
CA GLN A 69 -8.14 -13.87 8.69
C GLN A 69 -8.64 -12.49 9.11
N GLU A 70 -8.51 -12.18 10.38
CA GLU A 70 -8.81 -10.83 10.86
C GLU A 70 -7.84 -9.85 10.20
N PRO A 71 -8.32 -8.76 9.62
CA PRO A 71 -7.45 -7.73 9.08
C PRO A 71 -6.72 -7.04 10.25
N PHE A 72 -5.42 -7.22 10.33
CA PHE A 72 -4.60 -6.54 11.32
C PHE A 72 -4.06 -5.24 10.74
N ILE A 73 -4.22 -4.15 11.48
CA ILE A 73 -3.57 -2.88 11.22
C ILE A 73 -2.43 -2.73 12.23
N ARG A 74 -1.23 -2.47 11.74
CA ARG A 74 -0.12 -2.08 12.61
C ARG A 74 -0.41 -0.70 13.18
N ALA A 75 -0.58 -0.60 14.49
CA ALA A 75 -0.82 0.64 15.19
C ALA A 75 0.27 0.88 16.23
N LEU A 76 0.60 2.15 16.45
CA LEU A 76 1.45 2.53 17.55
C LEU A 76 0.62 2.49 18.85
N THR A 77 1.10 1.75 19.83
CA THR A 77 0.53 1.72 21.17
C THR A 77 1.48 2.41 22.14
N GLU A 78 0.94 3.04 23.15
CA GLU A 78 1.74 3.56 24.25
C GLU A 78 2.00 2.44 25.26
N PRO A 79 3.21 2.35 25.86
CA PRO A 79 3.47 1.44 26.96
C PRO A 79 2.52 1.74 28.11
N THR A 80 2.12 0.70 28.85
CA THR A 80 1.37 0.85 30.08
C THR A 80 2.26 1.53 31.14
N GLY A 81 1.75 2.61 31.76
CA GLY A 81 2.47 3.37 32.77
C GLY A 81 2.80 4.79 32.35
N THR A 82 3.75 5.40 33.02
CA THR A 82 4.16 6.79 32.74
C THR A 82 4.99 6.83 31.45
N PRO A 83 4.64 7.69 30.48
CA PRO A 83 5.44 7.81 29.26
C PRO A 83 6.87 8.24 29.59
N PRO A 84 7.86 7.72 28.86
CA PRO A 84 9.25 8.10 29.08
C PRO A 84 9.42 9.63 28.86
N VAL A 85 10.24 10.22 29.71
CA VAL A 85 10.62 11.62 29.57
C VAL A 85 11.56 11.76 28.37
N THR A 86 11.25 12.66 27.48
CA THR A 86 12.09 12.94 26.29
C THR A 86 12.93 14.19 26.56
N HIS A 87 14.18 14.15 26.18
CA HIS A 87 15.12 15.24 26.35
C HIS A 87 15.58 15.80 24.99
N VAL A 88 15.98 17.04 24.99
CA VAL A 88 16.80 17.61 23.90
C VAL A 88 18.21 17.06 24.08
N PHE A 89 18.79 16.49 23.04
CA PHE A 89 20.11 15.89 23.10
C PHE A 89 21.18 16.87 22.55
N PHE A 90 22.32 16.96 23.24
CA PHE A 90 23.41 17.75 22.74
C PHE A 90 23.94 17.19 21.42
N ARG A 91 23.86 17.98 20.35
CA ARG A 91 24.25 17.60 18.99
C ARG A 91 23.64 16.24 18.53
N GLY A 92 22.47 15.88 19.04
CA GLY A 92 21.80 14.61 18.70
C GLY A 92 22.35 13.38 19.43
N ASN A 93 23.32 13.52 20.34
CA ASN A 93 23.87 12.41 21.08
C ASN A 93 22.95 12.05 22.27
N PHE A 94 22.38 10.85 22.24
CA PHE A 94 21.43 10.35 23.25
C PHE A 94 22.05 10.17 24.63
N ASP A 95 23.37 9.98 24.73
CA ASP A 95 24.10 9.87 26.00
C ASP A 95 24.31 11.23 26.69
N GLN A 96 23.96 12.33 26.01
CA GLN A 96 24.09 13.69 26.53
C GLN A 96 22.73 14.39 26.56
N PRO A 97 21.78 13.98 27.43
CA PRO A 97 20.49 14.63 27.56
C PRO A 97 20.65 16.03 28.20
N LYS A 98 19.95 17.00 27.64
CA LYS A 98 19.78 18.35 28.18
C LYS A 98 18.34 18.55 28.70
N ASP A 99 17.75 19.67 28.40
CA ASP A 99 16.41 20.05 28.86
C ASP A 99 15.34 19.05 28.49
N VAL A 100 14.32 18.92 29.33
CA VAL A 100 13.14 18.08 29.05
C VAL A 100 12.37 18.69 27.89
N ALA A 101 12.17 17.90 26.85
CA ALA A 101 11.32 18.26 25.72
C ALA A 101 9.84 18.03 26.05
N LYS A 102 9.07 19.11 26.13
CA LYS A 102 7.61 19.01 26.32
C LYS A 102 6.92 18.71 24.98
N PRO A 103 5.85 17.88 24.97
CA PRO A 103 5.07 17.66 23.76
C PRO A 103 4.44 18.98 23.29
N ALA A 104 4.83 19.43 22.11
CA ALA A 104 4.32 20.68 21.54
C ALA A 104 4.36 20.63 20.01
N GLY A 105 3.64 21.51 19.35
CA GLY A 105 3.83 21.82 17.95
C GLY A 105 4.99 22.81 17.75
N LEU A 106 5.16 23.28 16.51
CA LEU A 106 6.21 24.26 16.18
C LEU A 106 5.91 25.61 16.83
N SER A 107 6.86 26.14 17.62
CA SER A 107 6.74 27.41 18.32
C SER A 107 6.54 28.60 17.37
N VAL A 108 7.14 28.55 16.17
CA VAL A 108 7.02 29.61 15.16
C VAL A 108 5.59 29.85 14.67
N ILE A 109 4.71 28.86 14.78
CA ILE A 109 3.29 28.98 14.41
C ILE A 109 2.37 29.07 15.64
N SER A 110 2.92 29.46 16.79
CA SER A 110 2.18 29.58 18.05
C SER A 110 1.40 28.32 18.44
N ALA A 111 1.95 27.15 18.14
CA ALA A 111 1.29 25.90 18.45
C ALA A 111 1.22 25.68 19.97
N PRO A 112 0.07 25.27 20.50
CA PRO A 112 -0.09 25.05 21.93
C PRO A 112 0.75 23.85 22.39
N ILE A 113 1.14 23.86 23.68
CA ILE A 113 1.65 22.64 24.32
C ILE A 113 0.57 21.57 24.27
N ILE A 114 0.94 20.41 23.76
CA ILE A 114 0.00 19.28 23.63
C ILE A 114 -0.09 18.58 25.00
N ASN A 115 -0.88 19.15 25.88
CA ASN A 115 -1.21 18.51 27.14
C ASN A 115 -2.52 17.75 27.00
N SER A 116 -2.46 16.44 27.15
CA SER A 116 -3.65 15.63 27.29
C SER A 116 -3.43 14.62 28.40
N ASN A 117 -3.80 15.00 29.60
CA ASN A 117 -4.01 14.06 30.70
C ASN A 117 -5.53 13.85 30.80
N ASN A 118 -6.11 13.11 29.87
CA ASN A 118 -7.49 12.68 29.98
C ASN A 118 -7.50 11.29 30.63
N PRO A 119 -7.91 11.17 31.92
CA PRO A 119 -7.90 9.90 32.62
C PRO A 119 -8.91 8.88 32.07
N ALA A 120 -9.83 9.31 31.20
CA ALA A 120 -10.78 8.43 30.52
C ALA A 120 -10.17 7.71 29.30
N LEU A 121 -8.95 8.08 28.87
CA LEU A 121 -8.28 7.45 27.75
C LEU A 121 -7.28 6.38 28.25
N PRO A 122 -7.19 5.23 27.56
CA PRO A 122 -6.19 4.20 27.88
C PRO A 122 -4.76 4.60 27.45
N SER A 123 -4.55 5.86 27.06
CA SER A 123 -3.30 6.41 26.55
C SER A 123 -3.15 7.88 26.97
N THR A 124 -1.98 8.49 26.76
CA THR A 124 -1.79 9.90 27.05
C THR A 124 -2.66 10.84 26.20
N GLY A 125 -3.24 10.37 25.10
CA GLY A 125 -4.06 11.19 24.18
C GLY A 125 -3.27 12.22 23.38
N ARG A 126 -1.94 12.29 23.50
CA ARG A 126 -1.10 13.31 22.85
C ARG A 126 -1.26 13.33 21.33
N ARG A 127 -1.32 12.14 20.70
CA ARG A 127 -1.51 12.05 19.23
C ARG A 127 -2.87 12.57 18.80
N THR A 128 -3.92 12.25 19.56
CA THR A 128 -5.27 12.76 19.30
C THR A 128 -5.32 14.28 19.48
N ALA A 129 -4.72 14.81 20.54
CA ALA A 129 -4.65 16.25 20.77
C ALA A 129 -3.90 16.99 19.65
N PHE A 130 -2.79 16.40 19.18
CA PHE A 130 -2.04 16.95 18.04
C PHE A 130 -2.86 16.91 16.73
N ALA A 131 -3.53 15.79 16.45
CA ALA A 131 -4.40 15.67 15.28
C ALA A 131 -5.54 16.72 15.33
N THR A 132 -6.18 16.88 16.49
CA THR A 132 -7.21 17.91 16.71
C THR A 132 -6.67 19.32 16.48
N HIS A 133 -5.46 19.61 16.96
CA HIS A 133 -4.81 20.90 16.68
C HIS A 133 -4.58 21.12 15.18
N LEU A 134 -4.04 20.14 14.47
CA LEU A 134 -3.79 20.23 13.03
C LEU A 134 -5.08 20.45 12.21
N THR A 135 -6.19 19.86 12.64
CA THR A 135 -7.48 19.94 11.94
C THR A 135 -8.42 21.01 12.47
N SER A 136 -8.01 21.78 13.49
CA SER A 136 -8.83 22.81 14.13
C SER A 136 -9.21 24.00 13.25
N GLY A 137 -8.61 24.13 12.07
CA GLY A 137 -8.73 25.31 11.21
C GLY A 137 -7.81 26.48 11.64
N LYS A 138 -7.15 26.39 12.79
CA LYS A 138 -6.21 27.41 13.29
C LYS A 138 -4.77 27.18 12.79
N HIS A 139 -4.47 25.97 12.34
CA HIS A 139 -3.13 25.65 11.81
C HIS A 139 -2.96 26.27 10.41
N PRO A 140 -1.97 27.16 10.18
CA PRO A 140 -1.92 27.96 8.95
C PRO A 140 -1.61 27.15 7.68
N LEU A 141 -0.97 26.00 7.80
CA LEU A 141 -0.47 25.25 6.65
C LEU A 141 -1.31 24.03 6.28
N THR A 142 -1.99 23.38 7.22
CA THR A 142 -2.62 22.07 6.95
C THR A 142 -3.58 22.10 5.77
N ALA A 143 -4.52 23.04 5.74
CA ALA A 143 -5.47 23.15 4.63
C ALA A 143 -4.82 23.63 3.33
N ARG A 144 -3.90 24.61 3.41
CA ARG A 144 -3.16 25.10 2.22
C ARG A 144 -2.35 24.00 1.55
N VAL A 145 -1.57 23.23 2.33
CA VAL A 145 -0.76 22.13 1.80
C VAL A 145 -1.64 21.06 1.17
N LEU A 146 -2.76 20.69 1.80
CA LEU A 146 -3.65 19.68 1.27
C LEU A 146 -4.32 20.13 -0.03
N VAL A 147 -4.87 21.34 -0.05
CA VAL A 147 -5.48 21.93 -1.25
C VAL A 147 -4.46 22.06 -2.39
N ASN A 148 -3.24 22.51 -2.08
CA ASN A 148 -2.18 22.61 -3.07
C ASN A 148 -1.80 21.26 -3.69
N ARG A 149 -1.81 20.18 -2.90
CA ARG A 149 -1.57 18.81 -3.41
C ARG A 149 -2.69 18.34 -4.33
N PHE A 150 -3.96 18.58 -3.99
CA PHE A 150 -5.07 18.27 -4.89
C PHE A 150 -5.01 19.11 -6.17
N TRP A 151 -4.67 20.39 -6.05
CA TRP A 151 -4.45 21.25 -7.22
C TRP A 151 -3.35 20.73 -8.14
N LEU A 152 -2.20 20.32 -7.55
CA LEU A 152 -1.10 19.69 -8.28
C LEU A 152 -1.58 18.45 -9.07
N HIS A 153 -2.41 17.60 -8.45
CA HIS A 153 -2.94 16.42 -9.13
C HIS A 153 -3.92 16.75 -10.26
N HIS A 154 -4.64 17.87 -10.18
CA HIS A 154 -5.52 18.32 -11.25
C HIS A 154 -4.80 19.03 -12.39
N PHE A 155 -3.87 19.92 -12.08
CA PHE A 155 -3.20 20.77 -13.08
C PHE A 155 -1.77 20.35 -13.44
N GLY A 156 -1.21 19.36 -12.72
CA GLY A 156 0.16 18.90 -12.92
C GLY A 156 1.23 19.79 -12.25
N ARG A 157 0.81 20.97 -11.76
CA ARG A 157 1.64 21.91 -11.01
C ARG A 157 0.83 22.46 -9.84
N GLY A 158 1.48 22.59 -8.66
CA GLY A 158 0.87 23.23 -7.50
C GLY A 158 0.76 24.75 -7.65
N ILE A 159 -0.14 25.39 -6.92
CA ILE A 159 -0.14 26.85 -6.74
C ILE A 159 1.19 27.24 -6.10
N VAL A 160 1.68 26.43 -5.13
CA VAL A 160 3.06 26.41 -4.65
C VAL A 160 3.74 25.20 -5.29
N ASP A 161 4.74 25.41 -6.15
CA ASP A 161 5.34 24.32 -6.93
C ASP A 161 6.33 23.45 -6.13
N THR A 162 6.64 23.86 -4.90
CA THR A 162 7.36 23.07 -3.89
C THR A 162 6.40 22.49 -2.86
N PRO A 163 5.63 21.41 -3.18
CA PRO A 163 4.51 20.94 -2.34
C PRO A 163 4.92 20.40 -0.97
N ASN A 164 6.21 20.13 -0.75
CA ASN A 164 6.76 19.74 0.54
C ASN A 164 7.47 20.88 1.29
N ASP A 165 7.60 22.05 0.66
CA ASP A 165 8.26 23.20 1.29
C ASP A 165 7.40 24.46 1.07
N PHE A 166 6.72 24.86 2.13
CA PHE A 166 5.97 26.11 2.24
C PHE A 166 6.73 27.13 3.10
N GLY A 167 8.00 26.85 3.36
CA GLY A 167 8.89 27.69 4.16
C GLY A 167 9.68 28.69 3.31
N LYS A 168 10.72 29.23 3.93
CA LYS A 168 11.55 30.28 3.34
C LYS A 168 12.31 29.85 2.07
N LEU A 169 12.60 28.56 1.94
CA LEU A 169 13.31 27.99 0.79
C LEU A 169 12.37 27.49 -0.31
N GLY A 170 11.06 27.43 -0.02
CA GLY A 170 10.03 27.06 -0.98
C GLY A 170 9.70 28.18 -1.95
N GLU A 171 9.02 27.82 -3.05
CA GLU A 171 8.50 28.81 -3.99
C GLU A 171 7.29 29.58 -3.43
N LEU A 172 7.17 30.82 -3.83
CA LEU A 172 5.99 31.62 -3.52
C LEU A 172 4.78 31.12 -4.34
N PRO A 173 3.57 31.20 -3.78
CA PRO A 173 2.36 30.80 -4.50
C PRO A 173 2.15 31.70 -5.73
N SER A 174 1.80 31.08 -6.88
CA SER A 174 1.45 31.81 -8.09
C SER A 174 0.15 32.61 -7.94
N HIS A 175 -0.77 32.13 -7.12
CA HIS A 175 -2.08 32.72 -6.86
C HIS A 175 -2.38 32.65 -5.34
N PRO A 176 -1.81 33.53 -4.52
CA PRO A 176 -1.92 33.45 -3.06
C PRO A 176 -3.38 33.56 -2.57
N GLU A 177 -4.15 34.49 -3.13
CA GLU A 177 -5.55 34.68 -2.74
C GLU A 177 -6.41 33.48 -3.08
N LEU A 178 -6.18 32.84 -4.21
CA LEU A 178 -6.87 31.60 -4.61
C LEU A 178 -6.54 30.45 -3.65
N LEU A 179 -5.28 30.30 -3.26
CA LEU A 179 -4.87 29.28 -2.31
C LEU A 179 -5.56 29.47 -0.96
N ASP A 180 -5.61 30.70 -0.48
CA ASP A 180 -6.24 31.06 0.79
C ASP A 180 -7.75 30.87 0.75
N TRP A 181 -8.37 31.25 -0.34
CA TRP A 181 -9.82 31.06 -0.54
C TRP A 181 -10.17 29.57 -0.58
N LEU A 182 -9.47 28.78 -1.38
CA LEU A 182 -9.70 27.34 -1.48
C LEU A 182 -9.49 26.64 -0.12
N ALA A 183 -8.43 27.00 0.61
CA ALA A 183 -8.14 26.43 1.93
C ALA A 183 -9.25 26.77 2.93
N THR A 184 -9.72 28.03 2.94
CA THR A 184 -10.79 28.50 3.81
C THR A 184 -12.12 27.84 3.48
N ASP A 185 -12.47 27.77 2.20
CA ASP A 185 -13.68 27.10 1.72
C ASP A 185 -13.69 25.62 2.07
N PHE A 186 -12.56 24.94 1.90
CA PHE A 186 -12.41 23.54 2.22
C PHE A 186 -12.64 23.24 3.72
N MET A 187 -12.07 24.08 4.60
CA MET A 187 -12.29 23.98 6.04
C MET A 187 -13.73 24.28 6.43
N LYS A 188 -14.33 25.35 5.90
CA LYS A 188 -15.71 25.76 6.19
C LYS A 188 -16.74 24.68 5.82
N HIS A 189 -16.46 23.88 4.80
CA HIS A 189 -17.33 22.80 4.35
C HIS A 189 -16.92 21.42 4.90
N GLY A 190 -16.27 21.38 6.06
CA GLY A 190 -15.99 20.13 6.78
C GLY A 190 -15.00 19.20 6.08
N TRP A 191 -14.01 19.74 5.38
CA TRP A 191 -12.94 18.98 4.74
C TRP A 191 -13.42 17.97 3.68
N GLN A 192 -14.49 18.30 2.94
CA GLN A 192 -15.13 17.42 1.98
C GLN A 192 -14.34 17.35 0.65
N LEU A 193 -13.58 16.29 0.45
CA LEU A 193 -12.75 16.08 -0.74
C LEU A 193 -13.55 16.07 -2.04
N LYS A 194 -14.69 15.36 -2.08
CA LYS A 194 -15.53 15.30 -3.29
C LYS A 194 -16.02 16.67 -3.73
N ARG A 195 -16.34 17.54 -2.76
CA ARG A 195 -16.75 18.91 -3.04
C ARG A 195 -15.59 19.71 -3.63
N LEU A 196 -14.39 19.60 -3.06
CA LEU A 196 -13.19 20.27 -3.55
C LEU A 196 -12.87 19.83 -5.01
N HIS A 197 -12.88 18.51 -5.28
CA HIS A 197 -12.68 18.00 -6.63
C HIS A 197 -13.73 18.56 -7.62
N LYS A 198 -15.01 18.52 -7.25
CA LYS A 198 -16.08 19.08 -8.09
C LYS A 198 -15.86 20.56 -8.37
N LEU A 199 -15.52 21.35 -7.37
CA LEU A 199 -15.25 22.78 -7.49
C LEU A 199 -14.12 23.06 -8.50
N ILE A 200 -13.00 22.32 -8.39
CA ILE A 200 -11.87 22.46 -9.30
C ILE A 200 -12.25 22.02 -10.71
N MET A 201 -12.85 20.85 -10.88
CA MET A 201 -13.14 20.26 -12.20
C MET A 201 -14.24 20.99 -12.98
N THR A 202 -15.16 21.67 -12.29
CA THR A 202 -16.19 22.48 -12.94
C THR A 202 -15.75 23.93 -13.23
N SER A 203 -14.56 24.33 -12.77
CA SER A 203 -14.02 25.66 -13.02
C SER A 203 -13.69 25.89 -14.49
N GLN A 204 -13.76 27.15 -14.94
CA GLN A 204 -13.33 27.51 -16.29
C GLN A 204 -11.85 27.20 -16.52
N ALA A 205 -11.00 27.40 -15.51
CA ALA A 205 -9.57 27.11 -15.59
C ALA A 205 -9.29 25.64 -15.92
N TYR A 206 -10.05 24.69 -15.34
CA TYR A 206 -9.89 23.26 -15.61
C TYR A 206 -10.45 22.85 -16.97
N ARG A 207 -11.51 23.50 -17.41
CA ARG A 207 -12.24 23.19 -18.66
C ARG A 207 -11.66 23.86 -19.90
N GLN A 208 -10.57 24.60 -19.78
CA GLN A 208 -9.88 25.22 -20.91
C GLN A 208 -9.29 24.17 -21.85
N VAL A 209 -9.18 24.56 -23.13
CA VAL A 209 -8.42 23.77 -24.11
C VAL A 209 -6.90 23.82 -23.82
N SER A 210 -6.17 22.83 -24.30
CA SER A 210 -4.72 22.75 -24.15
C SER A 210 -3.95 23.41 -25.33
N THR A 211 -4.64 23.99 -26.29
CA THR A 211 -4.03 24.56 -27.49
C THR A 211 -3.12 25.74 -27.11
N ARG A 212 -1.91 25.75 -27.63
CA ARG A 212 -0.93 26.80 -27.41
C ARG A 212 -1.29 28.03 -28.25
N ASN A 213 -1.11 29.22 -27.68
CA ASN A 213 -1.28 30.50 -28.33
C ASN A 213 0.01 31.31 -28.21
N LYS A 214 0.58 31.75 -29.36
CA LYS A 214 1.85 32.50 -29.38
C LYS A 214 1.84 33.73 -28.49
N LYS A 215 0.72 34.47 -28.43
CA LYS A 215 0.61 35.68 -27.58
C LYS A 215 0.68 35.32 -26.07
N GLN A 216 0.00 34.26 -25.67
CA GLN A 216 0.04 33.79 -24.29
C GLN A 216 1.43 33.22 -23.93
N ASP A 217 2.02 32.44 -24.83
CA ASP A 217 3.36 31.86 -24.63
C ASP A 217 4.47 32.91 -24.50
N THR A 218 4.27 34.13 -25.10
CA THR A 218 5.20 35.25 -24.94
C THR A 218 5.14 35.84 -23.53
N VAL A 219 3.96 35.87 -22.91
CA VAL A 219 3.75 36.46 -21.56
C VAL A 219 3.99 35.44 -20.46
N ASP A 220 3.53 34.19 -20.65
CA ASP A 220 3.57 33.11 -19.70
C ASP A 220 3.94 31.79 -20.39
N PRO A 221 5.23 31.61 -20.75
CA PRO A 221 5.68 30.43 -21.49
C PRO A 221 5.45 29.13 -20.72
N ASP A 222 5.59 29.16 -19.40
CA ASP A 222 5.45 28.02 -18.48
C ASP A 222 4.01 27.77 -18.05
N ASN A 223 3.05 28.56 -18.57
CA ASN A 223 1.64 28.50 -18.21
C ASN A 223 1.37 28.50 -16.69
N ARG A 224 2.12 29.34 -15.96
CA ARG A 224 1.96 29.50 -14.50
C ARG A 224 0.63 30.15 -14.12
N LEU A 225 0.11 31.01 -15.00
CA LEU A 225 -1.15 31.73 -14.81
C LEU A 225 -2.37 30.97 -15.33
N LEU A 226 -2.18 29.75 -15.82
CA LEU A 226 -3.23 28.86 -16.29
C LEU A 226 -4.09 29.47 -17.42
N GLY A 227 -3.47 30.13 -18.39
CA GLY A 227 -4.12 30.64 -19.59
C GLY A 227 -4.63 29.56 -20.53
N ARG A 228 -4.23 28.32 -20.34
CA ARG A 228 -4.67 27.10 -21.03
C ARG A 228 -4.59 25.90 -20.09
N MET A 229 -5.22 24.77 -20.41
CA MET A 229 -5.01 23.53 -19.66
C MET A 229 -3.63 22.97 -19.97
N ASN A 230 -2.93 22.50 -18.93
CA ASN A 230 -1.64 21.86 -19.10
C ASN A 230 -1.76 20.49 -19.75
N ILE A 231 -0.96 20.22 -20.78
CA ILE A 231 -0.79 18.86 -21.29
C ILE A 231 0.07 18.10 -20.28
N ARG A 232 -0.44 16.96 -19.82
CA ARG A 232 0.24 16.11 -18.85
C ARG A 232 0.35 14.72 -19.38
N ARG A 233 1.45 14.08 -19.06
CA ARG A 233 1.59 12.64 -19.25
C ARG A 233 0.75 11.88 -18.21
N MET A 234 0.19 10.76 -18.64
CA MET A 234 -0.52 9.86 -17.73
C MET A 234 0.47 9.23 -16.75
N GLU A 235 0.02 9.04 -15.50
CA GLU A 235 0.80 8.35 -14.49
C GLU A 235 0.93 6.84 -14.83
N ALA A 236 2.00 6.21 -14.39
CA ALA A 236 2.33 4.81 -14.67
C ALA A 236 1.15 3.85 -14.43
N GLU A 237 0.47 4.02 -13.30
CA GLU A 237 -0.68 3.19 -12.93
C GLU A 237 -1.85 3.41 -13.90
N THR A 238 -2.07 4.65 -14.32
CA THR A 238 -3.12 4.99 -15.28
C THR A 238 -2.82 4.42 -16.66
N ILE A 239 -1.55 4.46 -17.09
CA ILE A 239 -1.11 3.85 -18.37
C ILE A 239 -1.41 2.35 -18.37
N ARG A 240 -1.02 1.63 -17.31
CA ARG A 240 -1.29 0.19 -17.22
C ARG A 240 -2.79 -0.10 -17.17
N ASP A 241 -3.56 0.66 -16.39
CA ASP A 241 -5.00 0.47 -16.29
C ASP A 241 -5.70 0.79 -17.62
N ALA A 242 -5.22 1.79 -18.38
CA ALA A 242 -5.71 2.10 -19.72
C ALA A 242 -5.46 0.95 -20.71
N VAL A 243 -4.26 0.37 -20.72
CA VAL A 243 -3.94 -0.80 -21.55
C VAL A 243 -4.89 -1.98 -21.23
N LEU A 244 -5.16 -2.24 -19.95
CA LEU A 244 -6.13 -3.27 -19.53
C LEU A 244 -7.57 -2.91 -19.90
N SER A 245 -7.94 -1.64 -19.86
CA SER A 245 -9.28 -1.18 -20.23
C SER A 245 -9.53 -1.34 -21.73
N LEU A 246 -8.56 -0.94 -22.56
CA LEU A 246 -8.63 -1.06 -24.01
C LEU A 246 -8.73 -2.51 -24.49
N SER A 247 -8.13 -3.42 -23.78
CA SER A 247 -8.23 -4.87 -24.06
C SER A 247 -9.46 -5.55 -23.45
N GLU A 248 -10.30 -4.78 -22.72
CA GLU A 248 -11.48 -5.28 -21.96
C GLU A 248 -11.13 -6.29 -20.85
N ASN A 249 -9.85 -6.40 -20.51
CA ASN A 249 -9.39 -7.31 -19.46
C ASN A 249 -9.39 -6.66 -18.05
N LEU A 250 -9.68 -5.38 -17.92
CA LEU A 250 -9.60 -4.68 -16.64
C LEU A 250 -10.56 -5.26 -15.61
N ASN A 251 -10.00 -5.84 -14.55
CA ASN A 251 -10.77 -6.37 -13.42
C ASN A 251 -11.04 -5.27 -12.39
N LEU A 252 -12.31 -4.86 -12.27
CA LEU A 252 -12.77 -3.79 -11.38
C LEU A 252 -13.04 -4.25 -9.93
N LYS A 253 -12.67 -5.48 -9.57
CA LYS A 253 -12.85 -5.99 -8.21
C LYS A 253 -12.19 -5.07 -7.19
N LEU A 254 -13.01 -4.61 -6.23
CA LEU A 254 -12.58 -3.76 -5.14
C LEU A 254 -12.14 -4.58 -3.92
N HIS A 255 -11.25 -4.01 -3.12
CA HIS A 255 -10.77 -4.58 -1.85
C HIS A 255 -10.02 -5.93 -1.98
N GLY A 256 -9.72 -6.56 -0.87
CA GLY A 256 -9.04 -7.84 -0.80
C GLY A 256 -7.52 -7.75 -0.73
N LYS A 257 -6.86 -8.88 -0.92
CA LYS A 257 -5.40 -8.96 -0.84
C LYS A 257 -4.73 -8.21 -1.99
N PRO A 258 -3.52 -7.64 -1.79
CA PRO A 258 -2.77 -7.02 -2.86
C PRO A 258 -2.38 -8.06 -3.91
N VAL A 259 -2.29 -7.62 -5.17
CA VAL A 259 -1.83 -8.43 -6.29
C VAL A 259 -0.31 -8.62 -6.17
N PRO A 260 0.18 -9.84 -6.02
CA PRO A 260 1.59 -10.09 -5.77
C PRO A 260 2.47 -9.81 -6.99
N VAL A 261 3.73 -9.48 -6.71
CA VAL A 261 4.78 -9.30 -7.71
C VAL A 261 5.92 -10.28 -7.44
N THR A 262 6.55 -10.75 -8.51
CA THR A 262 7.69 -11.66 -8.48
C THR A 262 8.70 -11.26 -9.54
N GLU A 263 9.93 -11.71 -9.41
CA GLU A 263 10.98 -11.56 -10.40
C GLU A 263 10.93 -12.73 -11.39
N ASN A 264 11.08 -12.46 -12.68
CA ASN A 264 11.22 -13.46 -13.71
C ASN A 264 12.69 -13.84 -13.91
N ASP A 265 12.96 -14.83 -14.77
CA ASP A 265 14.32 -15.34 -15.04
C ASP A 265 15.26 -14.29 -15.66
N GLU A 266 14.71 -13.20 -16.20
CA GLU A 266 15.42 -12.08 -16.81
C GLU A 266 15.70 -10.94 -15.83
N GLY A 267 15.30 -11.08 -14.57
CA GLY A 267 15.43 -10.06 -13.54
C GLY A 267 14.37 -8.95 -13.59
N HIS A 268 13.34 -9.10 -14.43
CA HIS A 268 12.23 -8.15 -14.46
C HIS A 268 11.18 -8.50 -13.40
N VAL A 269 10.72 -7.50 -12.67
CA VAL A 269 9.61 -7.66 -11.75
C VAL A 269 8.29 -7.61 -12.51
N ILE A 270 7.55 -8.70 -12.44
CA ILE A 270 6.27 -8.92 -13.12
C ILE A 270 5.17 -9.22 -12.10
N ILE A 271 3.92 -9.15 -12.52
CA ILE A 271 2.79 -9.62 -11.70
C ILE A 271 2.81 -11.15 -11.71
N GLY A 272 2.81 -11.75 -10.52
CA GLY A 272 2.85 -13.20 -10.37
C GLY A 272 3.07 -13.63 -8.93
N LEU A 273 2.84 -14.92 -8.70
CA LEU A 273 3.16 -15.56 -7.42
C LEU A 273 4.58 -16.13 -7.49
N ASN A 274 5.37 -15.85 -6.47
CA ASN A 274 6.68 -16.45 -6.36
C ASN A 274 6.53 -17.96 -6.07
N THR A 275 7.03 -18.78 -6.98
CA THR A 275 7.13 -20.22 -6.82
C THR A 275 8.58 -20.60 -6.67
N THR A 276 8.99 -20.90 -5.45
CA THR A 276 10.36 -21.37 -5.17
C THR A 276 10.36 -22.85 -4.81
N ASP A 277 11.45 -23.54 -5.11
CA ASP A 277 11.73 -24.89 -4.64
C ASP A 277 12.15 -24.89 -3.15
N SER A 278 12.45 -26.06 -2.60
CA SER A 278 12.92 -26.21 -1.22
C SER A 278 14.24 -25.49 -0.92
N ALA A 279 15.02 -25.16 -1.95
CA ALA A 279 16.27 -24.41 -1.88
C ALA A 279 16.07 -22.91 -2.17
N ASN A 280 14.81 -22.43 -2.16
CA ASN A 280 14.43 -21.06 -2.42
C ASN A 280 14.78 -20.54 -3.85
N ARG A 281 14.92 -21.45 -4.82
CA ARG A 281 15.19 -21.11 -6.22
C ARG A 281 13.88 -20.99 -7.00
N PRO A 282 13.72 -20.00 -7.89
CA PRO A 282 12.53 -19.87 -8.73
C PRO A 282 12.29 -21.17 -9.53
N THR A 283 11.07 -21.67 -9.54
CA THR A 283 10.70 -22.90 -10.26
C THR A 283 10.20 -22.65 -11.67
N GLY A 284 10.05 -21.39 -12.07
CA GLY A 284 9.47 -21.01 -13.36
C GLY A 284 7.98 -21.36 -13.53
N LYS A 285 7.34 -21.97 -12.52
CA LYS A 285 5.92 -22.32 -12.59
C LYS A 285 5.06 -21.08 -12.60
N LYS A 286 4.28 -20.89 -13.66
CA LYS A 286 3.23 -19.89 -13.71
C LYS A 286 1.99 -20.45 -13.00
N ILE A 287 1.56 -19.75 -11.94
CA ILE A 287 0.32 -20.08 -11.24
C ILE A 287 -0.80 -19.21 -11.83
N ASP A 288 -1.91 -19.83 -12.19
CA ASP A 288 -3.10 -19.11 -12.62
C ASP A 288 -3.63 -18.25 -11.45
N MET A 289 -3.69 -16.96 -11.66
CA MET A 289 -4.18 -15.97 -10.69
C MET A 289 -5.70 -15.71 -10.84
N LYS A 290 -6.40 -16.46 -11.69
CA LYS A 290 -7.85 -16.36 -11.90
C LYS A 290 -8.35 -14.94 -12.17
N GLY A 291 -7.60 -14.18 -12.98
CA GLY A 291 -7.92 -12.80 -13.35
C GLY A 291 -7.49 -11.72 -12.33
N GLU A 292 -6.93 -12.08 -11.18
CA GLU A 292 -6.42 -11.10 -10.21
C GLU A 292 -5.23 -10.28 -10.79
N GLN A 293 -4.47 -10.82 -11.74
CA GLN A 293 -3.38 -10.12 -12.44
C GLN A 293 -3.87 -8.92 -13.26
N TYR A 294 -5.14 -8.87 -13.61
CA TYR A 294 -5.75 -7.80 -14.39
C TYR A 294 -6.43 -6.72 -13.55
N ARG A 295 -6.33 -6.80 -12.24
CA ARG A 295 -6.86 -5.76 -11.34
C ARG A 295 -6.15 -4.45 -11.55
N ARG A 296 -6.86 -3.36 -11.19
CA ARG A 296 -6.31 -2.00 -11.24
C ARG A 296 -4.96 -1.91 -10.53
N SER A 297 -4.09 -1.09 -11.06
CA SER A 297 -2.70 -0.93 -10.58
C SER A 297 -2.61 -0.49 -9.11
N ILE A 298 -3.64 0.17 -8.57
CA ILE A 298 -3.72 0.53 -7.15
C ILE A 298 -3.72 -0.69 -6.21
N TYR A 299 -4.07 -1.87 -6.72
CA TYR A 299 -4.05 -3.13 -5.96
C TYR A 299 -2.75 -3.91 -6.10
N VAL A 300 -1.84 -3.49 -6.96
CA VAL A 300 -0.52 -4.13 -7.11
C VAL A 300 0.29 -3.92 -5.84
N GLN A 301 0.90 -4.99 -5.35
CA GLN A 301 1.71 -4.96 -4.15
C GLN A 301 2.88 -3.99 -4.31
N ALA A 302 2.93 -2.97 -3.48
CA ALA A 302 4.03 -2.03 -3.42
C ALA A 302 5.15 -2.58 -2.53
N ARG A 303 6.28 -2.97 -3.13
CA ARG A 303 7.48 -3.45 -2.43
C ARG A 303 8.66 -2.55 -2.75
N ARG A 304 9.37 -2.09 -1.72
CA ARG A 304 10.51 -1.16 -1.90
C ARG A 304 11.61 -1.74 -2.78
N SER A 305 11.92 -3.01 -2.58
CA SER A 305 12.98 -3.73 -3.30
C SER A 305 12.53 -4.39 -4.61
N LEU A 306 11.22 -4.48 -4.86
CA LEU A 306 10.66 -5.18 -6.01
C LEU A 306 9.52 -4.35 -6.60
N LYS A 307 9.85 -3.26 -7.28
CA LYS A 307 8.88 -2.45 -8.00
C LYS A 307 8.50 -3.12 -9.30
N LEU A 308 7.22 -3.14 -9.66
CA LEU A 308 6.77 -3.66 -10.94
C LEU A 308 7.49 -2.92 -12.08
N SER A 309 8.30 -3.63 -12.89
CA SER A 309 9.18 -3.04 -13.90
C SER A 309 8.44 -2.15 -14.90
N PHE A 310 7.22 -2.54 -15.28
CA PHE A 310 6.37 -1.72 -16.14
C PHE A 310 6.06 -0.36 -15.50
N LEU A 311 5.68 -0.31 -14.24
CA LEU A 311 5.37 0.95 -13.55
C LEU A 311 6.63 1.80 -13.32
N ASP A 312 7.74 1.14 -12.97
CA ASP A 312 9.01 1.84 -12.71
C ASP A 312 9.53 2.55 -13.97
N ALA A 313 9.42 1.91 -15.12
CA ALA A 313 9.80 2.50 -16.40
C ALA A 313 8.95 3.73 -16.80
N PHE A 314 7.75 3.86 -16.26
CA PHE A 314 6.85 5.00 -16.46
C PHE A 314 6.82 5.97 -15.28
N ASP A 315 7.94 6.10 -14.57
CA ASP A 315 8.14 7.04 -13.47
C ASP A 315 7.20 6.82 -12.26
N ALA A 316 6.96 5.55 -11.91
CA ALA A 316 6.28 5.26 -10.64
C ALA A 316 7.03 5.88 -9.46
N PRO A 317 6.32 6.35 -8.42
CA PRO A 317 6.95 7.08 -7.33
C PRO A 317 8.00 6.25 -6.60
N THR A 318 9.08 6.90 -6.18
CA THR A 318 10.01 6.34 -5.22
C THR A 318 9.35 6.28 -3.84
N MET A 319 9.66 5.25 -3.07
CA MET A 319 9.06 5.07 -1.74
C MET A 319 9.86 5.73 -0.62
N GLU A 320 11.08 6.17 -0.90
CA GLU A 320 11.99 6.81 0.03
C GLU A 320 12.78 7.93 -0.66
N PRO A 321 12.73 9.14 -0.13
CA PRO A 321 11.74 9.69 0.81
C PRO A 321 10.33 9.75 0.21
N ASN A 322 9.33 10.16 1.00
CA ASN A 322 7.96 10.32 0.48
C ASN A 322 7.95 11.22 -0.77
N CYS A 323 7.38 10.71 -1.86
CA CYS A 323 7.29 11.42 -3.12
C CYS A 323 6.24 12.54 -3.04
N ALA A 324 6.66 13.78 -3.08
CA ALA A 324 5.76 14.93 -3.08
C ALA A 324 5.24 15.29 -4.46
N LYS A 325 6.10 15.13 -5.47
CA LYS A 325 5.82 15.39 -6.87
C LYS A 325 6.49 14.28 -7.66
N ARG A 326 5.74 13.59 -8.50
CA ARG A 326 6.29 12.53 -9.35
C ARG A 326 7.18 13.13 -10.42
N PRO A 327 8.34 12.52 -10.71
CA PRO A 327 9.09 12.87 -11.91
C PRO A 327 8.24 12.52 -13.15
N VAL A 328 8.49 13.21 -14.23
CA VAL A 328 7.88 12.91 -15.53
C VAL A 328 9.00 12.92 -16.55
N SER A 329 9.28 11.76 -17.15
CA SER A 329 10.29 11.63 -18.20
C SER A 329 9.66 11.13 -19.49
N THR A 330 10.29 11.45 -20.63
CA THR A 330 9.96 10.87 -21.93
C THR A 330 11.25 10.35 -22.49
N VAL A 331 11.44 9.03 -22.40
CA VAL A 331 12.69 8.34 -22.75
C VAL A 331 12.43 7.14 -23.64
N ALA A 332 13.41 6.80 -24.47
CA ALA A 332 13.32 5.70 -25.42
C ALA A 332 12.89 4.34 -24.82
N PRO A 333 13.34 3.94 -23.61
CA PRO A 333 12.89 2.69 -22.99
C PRO A 333 11.38 2.54 -22.85
N GLN A 334 10.64 3.64 -22.68
CA GLN A 334 9.18 3.61 -22.57
C GLN A 334 8.50 3.20 -23.88
N ALA A 335 9.00 3.70 -25.01
CA ALA A 335 8.54 3.27 -26.33
C ALA A 335 8.88 1.80 -26.59
N LEU A 336 10.09 1.37 -26.22
CA LEU A 336 10.52 -0.02 -26.36
C LEU A 336 9.67 -0.99 -25.54
N ILE A 337 9.21 -0.58 -24.35
CA ILE A 337 8.29 -1.38 -23.53
C ILE A 337 6.96 -1.56 -24.25
N PHE A 338 6.39 -0.53 -24.86
CA PHE A 338 5.16 -0.68 -25.63
C PHE A 338 5.32 -1.62 -26.82
N MET A 339 6.51 -1.70 -27.42
CA MET A 339 6.79 -2.58 -28.56
C MET A 339 7.11 -4.02 -28.18
N ASN A 340 7.79 -4.25 -27.03
CA ASN A 340 8.43 -5.54 -26.74
C ASN A 340 7.93 -6.22 -25.46
N ASN A 341 7.22 -5.51 -24.58
CA ASN A 341 6.78 -6.09 -23.31
C ASN A 341 5.65 -7.09 -23.54
N SER A 342 5.81 -8.32 -23.05
CA SER A 342 4.84 -9.42 -23.20
C SER A 342 3.43 -9.02 -22.70
N PHE A 343 3.34 -8.31 -21.57
CA PHE A 343 2.06 -7.82 -21.07
C PHE A 343 1.35 -6.93 -22.11
N VAL A 344 2.06 -5.96 -22.72
CA VAL A 344 1.47 -5.05 -23.72
C VAL A 344 1.07 -5.82 -24.97
N ILE A 345 1.92 -6.72 -25.45
CA ILE A 345 1.65 -7.55 -26.64
C ILE A 345 0.40 -8.41 -26.41
N ASP A 346 0.25 -9.03 -25.24
CA ASP A 346 -0.90 -9.87 -24.93
C ASP A 346 -2.19 -9.06 -24.85
N GLN A 347 -2.14 -7.84 -24.27
CA GLN A 347 -3.30 -6.95 -24.24
C GLN A 347 -3.64 -6.42 -25.65
N SER A 348 -2.63 -6.11 -26.49
CA SER A 348 -2.85 -5.70 -27.88
C SER A 348 -3.52 -6.81 -28.70
N ARG A 349 -3.11 -8.06 -28.52
CA ARG A 349 -3.78 -9.22 -29.16
C ARG A 349 -5.22 -9.37 -28.71
N ALA A 350 -5.50 -9.18 -27.40
CA ALA A 350 -6.86 -9.22 -26.89
C ALA A 350 -7.72 -8.10 -27.50
N MET A 351 -7.20 -6.86 -27.53
CA MET A 351 -7.87 -5.74 -28.16
C MET A 351 -8.15 -6.01 -29.66
N ALA A 352 -7.17 -6.48 -30.41
CA ALA A 352 -7.34 -6.79 -31.82
C ALA A 352 -8.45 -7.83 -32.04
N LYS A 353 -8.50 -8.87 -31.19
CA LYS A 353 -9.56 -9.88 -31.24
C LYS A 353 -10.96 -9.28 -30.99
N ASN A 354 -11.06 -8.38 -30.02
CA ASN A 354 -12.32 -7.71 -29.69
C ASN A 354 -12.78 -6.80 -30.86
N LEU A 355 -11.86 -6.06 -31.48
CA LEU A 355 -12.14 -5.21 -32.65
C LEU A 355 -12.56 -6.05 -33.87
N GLN A 356 -11.90 -7.18 -34.13
CA GLN A 356 -12.33 -8.12 -35.18
C GLN A 356 -13.72 -8.68 -34.93
N ALA A 357 -14.04 -9.00 -33.66
CA ALA A 357 -15.39 -9.49 -33.32
C ALA A 357 -16.47 -8.42 -33.53
N ALA A 358 -16.13 -7.13 -33.30
CA ALA A 358 -17.06 -6.01 -33.45
C ALA A 358 -17.28 -5.58 -34.90
N ALA A 359 -16.22 -5.47 -35.72
CA ALA A 359 -16.23 -4.96 -37.07
C ALA A 359 -15.94 -5.99 -38.16
N LYS A 360 -15.84 -7.28 -37.80
CA LYS A 360 -15.56 -8.41 -38.71
C LYS A 360 -14.33 -8.15 -39.60
N ASP A 361 -14.49 -8.28 -40.93
CA ASP A 361 -13.39 -8.16 -41.89
C ASP A 361 -13.16 -6.72 -42.38
N ASP A 362 -13.88 -5.72 -41.85
CA ASP A 362 -13.71 -4.32 -42.20
C ASP A 362 -12.57 -3.69 -41.39
N LEU A 363 -11.38 -3.62 -41.95
CA LEU A 363 -10.19 -3.08 -41.30
C LEU A 363 -10.33 -1.60 -40.94
N ASP A 364 -10.94 -0.79 -41.81
CA ASP A 364 -11.12 0.63 -41.58
C ASP A 364 -12.06 0.86 -40.39
N ALA A 365 -13.14 0.09 -40.30
CA ALA A 365 -14.06 0.13 -39.15
C ALA A 365 -13.38 -0.35 -37.87
N GLN A 366 -12.51 -1.38 -37.93
CA GLN A 366 -11.72 -1.83 -36.76
C GLN A 366 -10.79 -0.72 -36.28
N LEU A 367 -10.07 -0.05 -37.18
CA LEU A 367 -9.15 1.04 -36.84
C LEU A 367 -9.90 2.25 -36.28
N ALA A 368 -11.02 2.65 -36.88
CA ALA A 368 -11.85 3.75 -36.39
C ALA A 368 -12.40 3.46 -34.96
N THR A 369 -12.91 2.26 -34.76
CA THR A 369 -13.40 1.81 -33.44
C THR A 369 -12.28 1.79 -32.41
N GLY A 370 -11.12 1.27 -32.78
CA GLY A 370 -9.93 1.24 -31.89
C GLY A 370 -9.45 2.65 -31.55
N TRP A 371 -9.49 3.57 -32.47
CA TRP A 371 -9.17 4.98 -32.26
C TRP A 371 -10.16 5.64 -31.28
N GLU A 372 -11.45 5.43 -31.51
CA GLU A 372 -12.50 5.97 -30.63
C GLU A 372 -12.37 5.44 -29.21
N TYR A 373 -12.08 4.15 -29.04
CA TYR A 373 -11.84 3.56 -27.71
C TYR A 373 -10.60 4.16 -27.04
N ALA A 374 -9.52 4.38 -27.78
CA ALA A 374 -8.27 4.89 -27.25
C ALA A 374 -8.32 6.39 -26.88
N PHE A 375 -8.99 7.19 -27.69
CA PHE A 375 -8.94 8.66 -27.61
C PHE A 375 -10.28 9.32 -27.28
N GLY A 376 -11.39 8.58 -27.34
CA GLY A 376 -12.73 9.10 -27.06
C GLY A 376 -13.22 10.12 -28.10
N CYS A 377 -12.66 10.12 -29.29
CA CYS A 377 -13.06 10.98 -30.40
C CYS A 377 -13.05 10.20 -31.71
N HIS A 378 -13.90 10.60 -32.66
CA HIS A 378 -13.87 10.05 -33.99
C HIS A 378 -12.60 10.47 -34.74
N THR A 379 -12.19 9.66 -35.69
CA THR A 379 -11.03 9.93 -36.60
C THR A 379 -11.31 11.07 -37.57
#